data_da17efef70198fdf26bfb8b0c337387d
#
_entry.id   da17efef70198fdf26bfb8b0c337387d
#
_cell.length_a   1.000
_cell.length_b   1.000
_cell.length_c   1.000
_cell.angle_alpha   90.00
_cell.angle_beta   90.00
_cell.angle_gamma   90.00
#
_symmetry.space_group_name_H-M   'P 1'
#
loop_
_entity.id
_entity.type
_entity.pdbx_description
1 polymer ?
#
loop_
_entity_poly.entity_id
_entity_poly.type
_entity_poly.pdbx_seq_one_letter_code
_entity_poly.pdbx_strand_id
1 'polypeptide(L)'
;IRITSAAPDTRSKLITEGRLTTYGITFDVNKADIRPESRGTLNDIATVLKENPDVKVKIIGHTDSDGDDALNLDLSRRRAESVRTELSSKFGIDASRMQTEGAGETKPVAPNDTPANKAMNRRVEFIKQ
;
A
#
# COMPACT_ATOMS: atom_id res chain seq x y z
N ILE A 1 5.37 21.01 -19.01
CA ILE A 1 5.39 19.69 -19.65
C ILE A 1 5.25 18.58 -18.64
N ARG A 2 4.36 17.70 -18.90
CA ARG A 2 4.15 16.55 -18.01
C ARG A 2 5.13 15.44 -18.35
N ILE A 3 5.85 14.99 -17.33
CA ILE A 3 6.73 13.84 -17.45
C ILE A 3 5.95 12.59 -17.12
N THR A 4 6.22 11.50 -17.79
CA THR A 4 5.52 10.23 -17.56
C THR A 4 6.12 9.38 -16.45
N SER A 5 7.17 9.83 -15.80
CA SER A 5 7.77 9.12 -14.67
C SER A 5 6.89 9.23 -13.42
N ALA A 6 7.23 8.47 -12.38
CA ALA A 6 6.53 8.52 -11.11
C ALA A 6 6.64 9.91 -10.48
N ALA A 7 5.65 10.27 -9.69
CA ALA A 7 5.67 11.53 -8.95
C ALA A 7 6.95 11.62 -8.12
N PRO A 8 7.62 12.78 -8.09
CA PRO A 8 8.85 12.93 -7.28
C PRO A 8 8.67 12.54 -5.83
N ASP A 9 7.47 12.80 -5.27
CA ASP A 9 7.13 12.45 -3.90
C ASP A 9 7.22 10.94 -3.66
N THR A 10 6.66 10.15 -4.57
CA THR A 10 6.67 8.69 -4.44
C THR A 10 8.10 8.17 -4.45
N ARG A 11 8.91 8.64 -5.39
CA ARG A 11 10.30 8.22 -5.49
C ARG A 11 11.09 8.61 -4.24
N SER A 12 10.96 9.85 -3.82
CA SER A 12 11.69 10.36 -2.66
C SER A 12 11.34 9.56 -1.40
N LYS A 13 10.07 9.33 -1.15
CA LYS A 13 9.65 8.62 0.05
C LYS A 13 10.07 7.17 0.03
N LEU A 14 9.90 6.49 -1.09
CA LEU A 14 10.20 5.06 -1.15
C LEU A 14 11.70 4.79 -1.24
N ILE A 15 12.41 5.49 -2.10
CA ILE A 15 13.82 5.21 -2.37
C ILE A 15 14.74 5.93 -1.40
N THR A 16 14.52 7.22 -1.19
CA THR A 16 15.40 8.04 -0.34
C THR A 16 15.10 7.85 1.14
N GLU A 17 13.84 7.88 1.52
CA GLU A 17 13.44 7.73 2.92
C GLU A 17 13.22 6.28 3.32
N GLY A 18 12.99 5.39 2.35
CA GLY A 18 12.81 3.96 2.60
C GLY A 18 11.41 3.58 3.04
N ARG A 19 10.46 4.50 3.05
CA ARG A 19 9.09 4.24 3.48
C ARG A 19 8.12 5.14 2.73
N LEU A 20 7.08 4.53 2.17
CA LEU A 20 5.99 5.26 1.53
C LEU A 20 4.69 4.83 2.18
N THR A 21 3.94 5.80 2.72
CA THR A 21 2.59 5.58 3.22
C THR A 21 1.62 6.15 2.20
N THR A 22 0.65 5.36 1.75
CA THR A 22 -0.28 5.83 0.75
C THR A 22 -1.73 5.58 1.16
N TYR A 23 -2.59 6.52 0.81
CA TYR A 23 -4.05 6.42 0.95
C TYR A 23 -4.70 6.30 -0.43
N GLY A 24 -3.89 6.24 -1.48
CA GLY A 24 -4.37 6.18 -2.86
C GLY A 24 -4.70 4.79 -3.35
N ILE A 25 -4.45 3.75 -2.54
CA ILE A 25 -4.86 2.39 -2.85
C ILE A 25 -6.07 2.08 -1.98
N THR A 26 -7.24 1.93 -2.60
CA THR A 26 -8.51 1.83 -1.89
C THR A 26 -9.21 0.51 -2.19
N PHE A 27 -10.09 0.11 -1.28
CA PHE A 27 -10.82 -1.15 -1.32
C PHE A 27 -12.25 -0.91 -0.90
N ASP A 28 -13.15 -1.80 -1.35
CA ASP A 28 -14.52 -1.79 -0.84
C ASP A 28 -14.54 -2.28 0.61
N VAL A 29 -15.57 -1.88 1.34
CA VAL A 29 -15.72 -2.27 2.75
C VAL A 29 -15.67 -3.78 2.89
N ASN A 30 -14.83 -4.27 3.80
CA ASN A 30 -14.63 -5.69 4.10
C ASN A 30 -14.13 -6.53 2.92
N LYS A 31 -13.58 -5.89 1.88
CA LYS A 31 -13.07 -6.60 0.70
C LYS A 31 -11.60 -6.29 0.46
N ALA A 32 -10.94 -7.21 -0.23
CA ALA A 32 -9.55 -7.05 -0.64
C ALA A 32 -9.42 -6.71 -2.13
N ASP A 33 -10.54 -6.50 -2.82
CA ASP A 33 -10.53 -6.12 -4.23
C ASP A 33 -10.12 -4.66 -4.37
N ILE A 34 -9.09 -4.40 -5.17
CA ILE A 34 -8.58 -3.05 -5.37
C ILE A 34 -9.54 -2.27 -6.25
N ARG A 35 -9.89 -1.05 -5.81
CA ARG A 35 -10.80 -0.20 -6.57
C ARG A 35 -10.09 0.44 -7.75
N PRO A 36 -10.81 0.69 -8.87
CA PRO A 36 -10.20 1.23 -10.09
C PRO A 36 -9.46 2.56 -9.90
N GLU A 37 -9.91 3.41 -9.00
CA GLU A 37 -9.27 4.71 -8.75
C GLU A 37 -7.86 4.57 -8.16
N SER A 38 -7.47 3.37 -7.72
CA SER A 38 -6.13 3.10 -7.20
C SER A 38 -5.07 2.99 -8.29
N ARG A 39 -5.48 2.91 -9.55
CA ARG A 39 -4.57 2.64 -10.66
C ARG A 39 -3.43 3.64 -10.78
N GLY A 40 -3.72 4.94 -10.59
CA GLY A 40 -2.70 5.98 -10.69
C GLY A 40 -1.60 5.82 -9.65
N THR A 41 -2.00 5.54 -8.41
CA THR A 41 -1.04 5.31 -7.32
C THR A 41 -0.22 4.06 -7.58
N LEU A 42 -0.86 2.98 -8.02
CA LEU A 42 -0.15 1.73 -8.34
C LEU A 42 0.84 1.95 -9.48
N ASN A 43 0.46 2.71 -10.50
CA ASN A 43 1.34 3.02 -11.62
C ASN A 43 2.58 3.80 -11.16
N ASP A 44 2.40 4.78 -10.27
CA ASP A 44 3.53 5.54 -9.73
C ASP A 44 4.50 4.63 -8.98
N ILE A 45 3.98 3.76 -8.15
CA ILE A 45 4.81 2.82 -7.37
C ILE A 45 5.53 1.86 -8.32
N ALA A 46 4.83 1.32 -9.30
CA ALA A 46 5.43 0.41 -10.29
C ALA A 46 6.54 1.10 -11.07
N THR A 47 6.35 2.36 -11.44
CA THR A 47 7.36 3.12 -12.17
C THR A 47 8.64 3.27 -11.34
N VAL A 48 8.50 3.61 -10.05
CA VAL A 48 9.64 3.72 -9.14
C VAL A 48 10.37 2.38 -9.01
N LEU A 49 9.65 1.29 -8.89
CA LEU A 49 10.26 -0.04 -8.76
C LEU A 49 10.95 -0.46 -10.04
N LYS A 50 10.42 -0.09 -11.20
CA LYS A 50 11.07 -0.39 -12.49
C LYS A 50 12.34 0.43 -12.68
N GLU A 51 12.36 1.67 -12.21
CA GLU A 51 13.54 2.52 -12.29
C GLU A 51 14.64 2.08 -11.32
N ASN A 52 14.30 1.28 -10.33
CA ASN A 52 15.23 0.81 -9.30
C ASN A 52 15.14 -0.70 -9.17
N PRO A 53 15.65 -1.46 -10.16
CA PRO A 53 15.39 -2.91 -10.26
C PRO A 53 15.95 -3.74 -9.10
N ASP A 54 16.89 -3.21 -8.34
CA ASP A 54 17.46 -3.95 -7.18
C ASP A 54 16.69 -3.73 -5.89
N VAL A 55 15.71 -2.83 -5.89
CA VAL A 55 14.95 -2.51 -4.68
C VAL A 55 13.89 -3.57 -4.42
N LYS A 56 13.83 -4.03 -3.17
CA LYS A 56 12.78 -4.91 -2.67
C LYS A 56 11.97 -4.16 -1.63
N VAL A 57 10.69 -4.49 -1.54
CA VAL A 57 9.79 -3.80 -0.62
C VAL A 57 8.94 -4.80 0.16
N LYS A 58 8.51 -4.38 1.35
CA LYS A 58 7.47 -5.05 2.11
C LYS A 58 6.21 -4.19 2.03
N ILE A 59 5.09 -4.82 1.68
CA ILE A 59 3.79 -4.17 1.57
C ILE A 59 3.01 -4.50 2.82
N ILE A 60 2.61 -3.48 3.58
CA ILE A 60 1.90 -3.66 4.85
C ILE A 60 0.53 -3.03 4.76
N GLY A 61 -0.52 -3.84 4.98
CA GLY A 61 -1.88 -3.34 5.06
C GLY A 61 -2.26 -2.96 6.48
N HIS A 62 -2.98 -1.86 6.64
CA HIS A 62 -3.45 -1.38 7.94
C HIS A 62 -4.94 -1.09 7.91
N THR A 63 -5.62 -1.31 9.03
CA THR A 63 -7.04 -0.99 9.19
C THR A 63 -7.24 -0.02 10.35
N ASP A 64 -8.45 0.54 10.47
CA ASP A 64 -8.86 1.18 11.71
C ASP A 64 -9.33 0.09 12.69
N SER A 65 -9.86 0.50 13.84
CA SER A 65 -10.27 -0.43 14.90
C SER A 65 -11.73 -0.88 14.79
N ASP A 66 -12.43 -0.54 13.72
CA ASP A 66 -13.80 -0.97 13.54
C ASP A 66 -13.83 -2.47 13.22
N GLY A 67 -14.69 -3.19 13.92
CA GLY A 67 -14.88 -4.61 13.71
C GLY A 67 -13.94 -5.48 14.55
N ASP A 68 -13.90 -6.76 14.22
CA ASP A 68 -13.14 -7.75 14.96
C ASP A 68 -11.64 -7.71 14.63
N ASP A 69 -10.81 -7.77 15.66
CA ASP A 69 -9.33 -7.71 15.49
C ASP A 69 -8.79 -8.77 14.55
N ALA A 70 -9.25 -10.00 14.71
CA ALA A 70 -8.77 -11.12 13.91
C ALA A 70 -9.18 -10.97 12.44
N LEU A 71 -10.39 -10.48 12.21
CA LEU A 71 -10.87 -10.23 10.86
C LEU A 71 -10.11 -9.08 10.21
N ASN A 72 -9.80 -8.02 10.98
CA ASN A 72 -9.02 -6.89 10.48
C ASN A 72 -7.59 -7.33 10.13
N LEU A 73 -6.99 -8.18 10.93
CA LEU A 73 -5.66 -8.69 10.66
C LEU A 73 -5.66 -9.49 9.35
N ASP A 74 -6.61 -10.40 9.19
CA ASP A 74 -6.72 -11.20 7.97
C ASP A 74 -7.02 -10.32 6.76
N LEU A 75 -7.93 -9.36 6.89
CA LEU A 75 -8.30 -8.47 5.80
C LEU A 75 -7.11 -7.64 5.32
N SER A 76 -6.34 -7.09 6.28
CA SER A 76 -5.17 -6.27 5.93
C SER A 76 -4.11 -7.10 5.22
N ARG A 77 -3.92 -8.37 5.62
CA ARG A 77 -2.99 -9.27 4.95
C ARG A 77 -3.46 -9.54 3.52
N ARG A 78 -4.74 -9.84 3.34
CA ARG A 78 -5.30 -10.10 2.00
C ARG A 78 -5.21 -8.87 1.10
N ARG A 79 -5.38 -7.68 1.67
CA ARG A 79 -5.24 -6.42 0.92
C ARG A 79 -3.80 -6.21 0.46
N ALA A 80 -2.83 -6.47 1.33
CA ALA A 80 -1.42 -6.39 0.96
C ALA A 80 -1.10 -7.38 -0.16
N GLU A 81 -1.64 -8.59 -0.09
CA GLU A 81 -1.45 -9.60 -1.14
C GLU A 81 -2.09 -9.18 -2.45
N SER A 82 -3.26 -8.53 -2.40
CA SER A 82 -3.91 -8.01 -3.61
C SER A 82 -3.05 -6.95 -4.29
N VAL A 83 -2.42 -6.07 -3.50
CA VAL A 83 -1.51 -5.06 -4.04
C VAL A 83 -0.32 -5.72 -4.73
N ARG A 84 0.28 -6.71 -4.09
CA ARG A 84 1.40 -7.46 -4.67
C ARG A 84 0.99 -8.12 -5.99
N THR A 85 -0.15 -8.78 -6.00
CA THR A 85 -0.66 -9.45 -7.19
C THR A 85 -0.91 -8.46 -8.32
N GLU A 86 -1.51 -7.32 -8.01
CA GLU A 86 -1.78 -6.30 -9.01
C GLU A 86 -0.49 -5.74 -9.61
N LEU A 87 0.49 -5.41 -8.77
CA LEU A 87 1.77 -4.90 -9.24
C LEU A 87 2.50 -5.93 -10.09
N SER A 88 2.38 -7.21 -9.75
CA SER A 88 3.02 -8.28 -10.50
C SER A 88 2.31 -8.54 -11.83
N SER A 89 0.98 -8.73 -11.78
CA SER A 89 0.24 -9.18 -12.96
C SER A 89 -0.05 -8.07 -13.97
N LYS A 90 -0.28 -6.85 -13.49
CA LYS A 90 -0.68 -5.73 -14.35
C LYS A 90 0.45 -4.76 -14.65
N PHE A 91 1.44 -4.67 -13.79
CA PHE A 91 2.53 -3.72 -13.95
C PHE A 91 3.88 -4.39 -14.17
N GLY A 92 3.94 -5.71 -14.14
CA GLY A 92 5.15 -6.45 -14.49
C GLY A 92 6.26 -6.44 -13.45
N ILE A 93 5.94 -6.14 -12.19
CA ILE A 93 6.95 -6.18 -11.13
C ILE A 93 7.09 -7.63 -10.65
N ASP A 94 8.32 -8.14 -10.58
CA ASP A 94 8.57 -9.50 -10.12
C ASP A 94 8.07 -9.68 -8.69
N ALA A 95 7.24 -10.69 -8.48
CA ALA A 95 6.65 -10.95 -7.17
C ALA A 95 7.70 -11.23 -6.09
N SER A 96 8.87 -11.76 -6.47
CA SER A 96 9.93 -12.04 -5.52
C SER A 96 10.54 -10.77 -4.91
N ARG A 97 10.27 -9.60 -5.49
CA ARG A 97 10.73 -8.32 -4.96
C ARG A 97 9.80 -7.75 -3.90
N MET A 98 8.65 -8.40 -3.66
CA MET A 98 7.60 -7.87 -2.81
C MET A 98 7.22 -8.89 -1.75
N GLN A 99 7.31 -8.50 -0.47
CA GLN A 99 6.78 -9.26 0.64
C GLN A 99 5.48 -8.62 1.11
N THR A 100 4.64 -9.37 1.79
CA THR A 100 3.37 -8.84 2.28
C THR A 100 3.20 -9.10 3.76
N GLU A 101 2.52 -8.18 4.45
CA GLU A 101 2.24 -8.30 5.86
C GLU A 101 0.91 -7.60 6.16
N GLY A 102 0.12 -8.17 7.06
CA GLY A 102 -1.07 -7.51 7.57
C GLY A 102 -0.81 -7.06 8.99
N ALA A 103 -0.97 -5.77 9.25
CA ALA A 103 -0.85 -5.22 10.61
C ALA A 103 -2.21 -5.05 11.28
N GLY A 104 -3.31 -5.15 10.52
CA GLY A 104 -4.64 -4.93 11.07
C GLY A 104 -4.73 -3.56 11.71
N GLU A 105 -5.28 -3.51 12.92
CA GLU A 105 -5.43 -2.27 13.66
C GLU A 105 -4.30 -2.02 14.67
N THR A 106 -3.26 -2.85 14.66
CA THR A 106 -2.24 -2.86 15.73
C THR A 106 -1.27 -1.68 15.69
N LYS A 107 -1.20 -0.95 14.58
CA LYS A 107 -0.24 0.15 14.41
C LYS A 107 -0.93 1.42 13.93
N PRO A 108 -1.79 2.02 14.75
CA PRO A 108 -2.50 3.23 14.36
C PRO A 108 -1.54 4.42 14.28
N VAL A 109 -1.80 5.33 13.34
CA VAL A 109 -1.08 6.61 13.23
C VAL A 109 -1.89 7.74 13.82
N ALA A 110 -3.16 7.49 14.19
CA ALA A 110 -4.05 8.46 14.81
C ALA A 110 -5.02 7.71 15.73
N PRO A 111 -5.64 8.40 16.71
CA PRO A 111 -6.66 7.75 17.56
C PRO A 111 -7.86 7.30 16.73
N ASN A 112 -8.45 6.16 17.08
CA ASN A 112 -9.63 5.63 16.39
C ASN A 112 -10.91 6.22 16.97
N ASP A 113 -11.00 7.54 17.08
CA ASP A 113 -12.08 8.23 17.79
C ASP A 113 -12.93 9.13 16.91
N THR A 114 -12.51 9.40 15.68
CA THR A 114 -13.28 10.18 14.71
C THR A 114 -13.19 9.53 13.34
N PRO A 115 -14.17 9.80 12.44
CA PRO A 115 -14.08 9.28 11.08
C PRO A 115 -12.82 9.71 10.36
N ALA A 116 -12.36 10.94 10.56
CA ALA A 116 -11.14 11.44 9.93
C ALA A 116 -9.91 10.70 10.44
N ASN A 117 -9.79 10.48 11.74
CA ASN A 117 -8.67 9.74 12.32
C ASN A 117 -8.68 8.28 11.92
N LYS A 118 -9.86 7.66 11.87
CA LYS A 118 -9.97 6.27 11.38
C LYS A 118 -9.50 6.16 9.93
N ALA A 119 -9.84 7.14 9.09
CA ALA A 119 -9.40 7.15 7.70
C ALA A 119 -7.87 7.20 7.59
N MET A 120 -7.20 7.89 8.51
CA MET A 120 -5.74 7.94 8.51
C MET A 120 -5.12 6.59 8.87
N ASN A 121 -5.82 5.74 9.59
CA ASN A 121 -5.34 4.41 9.95
C ASN A 121 -5.53 3.40 8.81
N ARG A 122 -6.50 3.62 7.93
CA ARG A 122 -6.76 2.75 6.78
C ARG A 122 -5.79 3.11 5.65
N ARG A 123 -4.64 2.45 5.62
CA ARG A 123 -3.56 2.79 4.69
C ARG A 123 -2.78 1.57 4.25
N VAL A 124 -1.97 1.75 3.23
CA VAL A 124 -0.99 0.75 2.79
C VAL A 124 0.39 1.39 2.88
N GLU A 125 1.34 0.67 3.44
CA GLU A 125 2.73 1.14 3.54
C GLU A 125 3.63 0.25 2.71
N PHE A 126 4.63 0.88 2.07
CA PHE A 126 5.70 0.19 1.35
C PHE A 126 7.00 0.52 2.06
N ILE A 127 7.72 -0.50 2.50
CA ILE A 127 8.97 -0.32 3.22
C ILE A 127 10.10 -0.97 2.42
N LYS A 128 11.08 -0.15 2.04
CA LYS A 128 12.26 -0.65 1.30
C LYS A 128 13.06 -1.59 2.20
N GLN A 129 13.41 -2.73 1.66
CA GLN A 129 14.15 -3.76 2.37
C GLN A 129 15.66 -3.62 2.17
#